data_3e4ca1b968073a72c8f63571d3ab1ac4
#
_entry.id   3e4ca1b968073a72c8f63571d3ab1ac4
#
_cell.length_a   1.000
_cell.length_b   1.000
_cell.length_c   1.000
_cell.angle_alpha   90.00
_cell.angle_beta   90.00
_cell.angle_gamma   90.00
#
_symmetry.space_group_name_H-M   'P 1'
#
loop_
_entity.id
_entity.type
_entity.pdbx_description
1 polymer ?
#
loop_
_entity_poly.entity_id
_entity_poly.type
_entity_poly.pdbx_seq_one_letter_code
_entity_poly.pdbx_strand_id
1 'polypeptide(L)'
;MGLAVREKNGKFRVLTGNKIGSLLLYYILSAMKERGAIPADGFVAKSIVSTRLADAICAHFGVKLRCTPTGFRFISELIEKSHTEQGFGTFIFGFEESYGFLAGGFARDKDAVCAAMLAAEACVYYRSMGKTLSDALGEIEALCGCYNEAVKSYTLSGKEGIERIAGAMAALRSDTPREFAGVAVDRFEDMRSGKAMDYAAGKETESEVTGMNAVRFLLSDGAWICVRPSGTEPKLKLYIGANAKTDEDVEALLNKLM
;
A
#
# COMPACT_ATOMS: atom_id res chain seq x y z
N MET A 1 -10.24 10.64 2.46
CA MET A 1 -9.92 12.10 2.33
C MET A 1 -9.05 12.26 1.09
N GLY A 2 -9.40 13.18 0.14
CA GLY A 2 -8.58 13.54 -1.01
C GLY A 2 -7.77 14.82 -0.71
N LEU A 3 -6.64 14.99 -1.40
CA LEU A 3 -5.76 16.14 -1.23
C LEU A 3 -5.27 16.63 -2.60
N ALA A 4 -5.43 17.94 -2.87
CA ALA A 4 -4.81 18.62 -3.98
C ALA A 4 -3.76 19.60 -3.45
N VAL A 5 -2.54 19.50 -3.94
CA VAL A 5 -1.42 20.33 -3.52
C VAL A 5 -1.09 21.36 -4.59
N ARG A 6 -0.74 22.57 -4.17
CA ARG A 6 -0.31 23.62 -5.09
C ARG A 6 1.19 23.49 -5.34
N GLU A 7 1.55 23.36 -6.59
CA GLU A 7 2.94 23.27 -7.03
C GLU A 7 3.57 24.66 -7.21
N LYS A 8 4.90 24.73 -7.33
CA LYS A 8 5.64 26.01 -7.52
C LYS A 8 5.22 26.77 -8.78
N ASN A 9 4.77 26.05 -9.82
CA ASN A 9 4.24 26.65 -11.06
C ASN A 9 2.81 27.20 -10.90
N GLY A 10 2.23 27.15 -9.69
CA GLY A 10 0.89 27.63 -9.36
C GLY A 10 -0.25 26.66 -9.71
N LYS A 11 0.01 25.56 -10.40
CA LYS A 11 -0.99 24.53 -10.72
C LYS A 11 -1.28 23.65 -9.50
N PHE A 12 -2.44 23.01 -9.50
CA PHE A 12 -2.80 22.02 -8.50
C PHE A 12 -2.59 20.61 -9.06
N ARG A 13 -1.98 19.74 -8.24
CA ARG A 13 -1.86 18.30 -8.46
C ARG A 13 -2.68 17.56 -7.43
N VAL A 14 -3.56 16.67 -7.88
CA VAL A 14 -4.28 15.74 -6.99
C VAL A 14 -3.35 14.60 -6.65
N LEU A 15 -3.19 14.33 -5.36
CA LEU A 15 -2.39 13.19 -4.88
C LEU A 15 -3.23 11.93 -4.82
N THR A 16 -2.62 10.78 -5.15
CA THR A 16 -3.22 9.47 -4.94
C THR A 16 -3.30 9.14 -3.45
N GLY A 17 -4.17 8.22 -3.06
CA GLY A 17 -4.25 7.74 -1.66
C GLY A 17 -2.91 7.22 -1.15
N ASN A 18 -2.14 6.55 -2.01
CA ASN A 18 -0.80 6.06 -1.68
C ASN A 18 0.18 7.20 -1.38
N LYS A 19 0.21 8.26 -2.20
CA LYS A 19 1.09 9.41 -1.97
C LYS A 19 0.68 10.19 -0.70
N ILE A 20 -0.63 10.33 -0.46
CA ILE A 20 -1.14 10.95 0.78
C ILE A 20 -0.75 10.11 1.99
N GLY A 21 -1.00 8.79 1.95
CA GLY A 21 -0.65 7.87 3.04
C GLY A 21 0.84 7.92 3.38
N SER A 22 1.70 7.90 2.37
CA SER A 22 3.16 7.99 2.54
C SER A 22 3.60 9.33 3.13
N LEU A 23 3.02 10.43 2.65
CA LEU A 23 3.32 11.78 3.17
C LEU A 23 2.93 11.90 4.66
N LEU A 24 1.71 11.50 5.01
CA LEU A 24 1.23 11.55 6.40
C LEU A 24 2.02 10.61 7.31
N LEU A 25 2.33 9.40 6.84
CA LEU A 25 3.15 8.44 7.56
C LEU A 25 4.54 9.02 7.87
N TYR A 26 5.21 9.56 6.87
CA TYR A 26 6.54 10.15 7.03
C TYR A 26 6.50 11.34 7.99
N TYR A 27 5.50 12.22 7.84
CA TYR A 27 5.30 13.37 8.72
C TYR A 27 5.11 12.95 10.18
N ILE A 28 4.21 11.99 10.44
CA ILE A 28 3.94 11.47 11.80
C ILE A 28 5.21 10.88 12.42
N LEU A 29 5.90 9.99 11.68
CA LEU A 29 7.09 9.32 12.22
C LEU A 29 8.26 10.28 12.42
N SER A 30 8.43 11.28 11.55
CA SER A 30 9.43 12.34 11.72
C SER A 30 9.16 13.15 12.99
N ALA A 31 7.94 13.62 13.19
CA ALA A 31 7.55 14.40 14.35
C ALA A 31 7.66 13.58 15.65
N MET A 32 7.34 12.29 15.62
CA MET A 32 7.52 11.38 16.76
C MET A 32 9.00 11.12 17.06
N LYS A 33 9.83 10.96 16.03
CA LYS A 33 11.28 10.77 16.17
C LYS A 33 11.95 11.98 16.79
N GLU A 34 11.62 13.19 16.33
CA GLU A 34 12.15 14.45 16.90
C GLU A 34 11.84 14.62 18.39
N ARG A 35 10.70 14.10 18.83
CA ARG A 35 10.25 14.13 20.24
C ARG A 35 10.70 12.93 21.06
N GLY A 36 11.39 11.96 20.47
CA GLY A 36 11.71 10.68 21.11
C GLY A 36 10.46 9.87 21.51
N ALA A 37 9.36 10.03 20.79
CA ALA A 37 8.04 9.50 21.14
C ALA A 37 7.61 8.27 20.30
N ILE A 38 8.48 7.72 19.45
CA ILE A 38 8.16 6.47 18.73
C ILE A 38 8.13 5.33 19.76
N PRO A 39 6.98 4.64 19.95
CA PRO A 39 6.92 3.50 20.86
C PRO A 39 7.86 2.39 20.40
N ALA A 40 8.55 1.75 21.33
CA ALA A 40 9.47 0.65 21.03
C ALA A 40 8.78 -0.54 20.34
N ASP A 41 7.50 -0.75 20.61
CA ASP A 41 6.63 -1.76 20.02
C ASP A 41 5.68 -1.18 18.97
N GLY A 42 5.91 0.07 18.51
CA GLY A 42 5.08 0.79 17.58
C GLY A 42 4.93 0.07 16.24
N PHE A 43 3.72 0.08 15.68
CA PHE A 43 3.48 -0.44 14.36
C PHE A 43 2.55 0.45 13.50
N VAL A 44 2.76 0.35 12.21
CA VAL A 44 1.94 0.93 11.14
C VAL A 44 1.19 -0.19 10.44
N ALA A 45 0.00 0.08 9.94
CA ALA A 45 -0.79 -0.91 9.18
C ALA A 45 -1.17 -0.37 7.79
N LYS A 46 -1.14 -1.24 6.78
CA LYS A 46 -1.64 -0.91 5.44
C LYS A 46 -2.33 -2.10 4.79
N SER A 47 -3.17 -1.85 3.77
CA SER A 47 -3.64 -2.94 2.92
C SER A 47 -2.51 -3.49 2.05
N ILE A 48 -2.57 -4.79 1.71
CA ILE A 48 -1.55 -5.48 0.90
C ILE A 48 -1.38 -4.87 -0.50
N VAL A 49 -2.37 -4.14 -0.99
CA VAL A 49 -2.35 -3.45 -2.29
C VAL A 49 -1.99 -1.97 -2.19
N SER A 50 -1.71 -1.46 -0.98
CA SER A 50 -1.17 -0.12 -0.77
C SER A 50 0.33 -0.08 -1.06
N THR A 51 0.83 1.12 -1.33
CA THR A 51 2.21 1.36 -1.78
C THR A 51 3.27 0.72 -0.89
N ARG A 52 4.33 0.17 -1.53
CA ARG A 52 5.53 -0.30 -0.83
C ARG A 52 6.46 0.83 -0.38
N LEU A 53 6.19 2.09 -0.75
CA LEU A 53 6.87 3.24 -0.18
C LEU A 53 6.69 3.29 1.35
N ALA A 54 5.54 2.85 1.87
CA ALA A 54 5.31 2.74 3.31
C ALA A 54 6.26 1.74 3.99
N ASP A 55 6.62 0.63 3.30
CA ASP A 55 7.60 -0.35 3.80
C ASP A 55 8.97 0.32 3.97
N ALA A 56 9.41 1.07 2.95
CA ALA A 56 10.69 1.79 2.96
C ALA A 56 10.71 2.89 4.05
N ILE A 57 9.62 3.64 4.19
CA ILE A 57 9.48 4.65 5.25
C ILE A 57 9.56 3.99 6.62
N CYS A 58 8.80 2.93 6.89
CA CYS A 58 8.82 2.23 8.16
C CYS A 58 10.21 1.66 8.48
N ALA A 59 10.90 1.08 7.48
CA ALA A 59 12.27 0.59 7.62
C ALA A 59 13.25 1.72 8.01
N HIS A 60 13.12 2.91 7.37
CA HIS A 60 13.93 4.10 7.68
C HIS A 60 13.79 4.55 9.15
N PHE A 61 12.59 4.45 9.71
CA PHE A 61 12.31 4.83 11.11
C PHE A 61 12.47 3.68 12.10
N GLY A 62 12.72 2.45 11.65
CA GLY A 62 12.79 1.27 12.51
C GLY A 62 11.44 0.86 13.12
N VAL A 63 10.34 1.22 12.45
CA VAL A 63 8.97 0.93 12.90
C VAL A 63 8.43 -0.31 12.17
N LYS A 64 7.73 -1.17 12.91
CA LYS A 64 7.07 -2.35 12.32
C LYS A 64 5.98 -1.94 11.33
N LEU A 65 5.91 -2.64 10.19
CA LEU A 65 4.77 -2.56 9.27
C LEU A 65 4.00 -3.87 9.30
N ARG A 66 2.67 -3.78 9.33
CA ARG A 66 1.76 -4.92 9.24
C ARG A 66 0.86 -4.76 8.01
N CYS A 67 0.92 -5.73 7.11
CA CYS A 67 0.02 -5.80 5.97
C CYS A 67 -1.28 -6.50 6.35
N THR A 68 -2.40 -6.04 5.79
CA THR A 68 -3.73 -6.63 5.98
C THR A 68 -4.39 -6.95 4.64
N PRO A 69 -5.42 -7.81 4.61
CA PRO A 69 -6.35 -7.85 3.50
C PRO A 69 -6.93 -6.46 3.21
N THR A 70 -7.49 -6.27 2.01
CA THR A 70 -8.17 -5.03 1.65
C THR A 70 -9.46 -4.85 2.44
N GLY A 71 -9.67 -3.67 2.95
CA GLY A 71 -10.82 -3.28 3.78
C GLY A 71 -10.37 -2.84 5.17
N PHE A 72 -10.72 -1.61 5.52
CA PHE A 72 -10.23 -0.97 6.75
C PHE A 72 -10.57 -1.74 8.03
N ARG A 73 -11.62 -2.59 7.99
CA ARG A 73 -11.97 -3.49 9.09
C ARG A 73 -10.81 -4.36 9.58
N PHE A 74 -9.92 -4.78 8.67
CA PHE A 74 -8.76 -5.59 9.04
C PHE A 74 -7.68 -4.75 9.74
N ILE A 75 -7.53 -3.49 9.36
CA ILE A 75 -6.71 -2.54 10.12
C ILE A 75 -7.34 -2.31 11.49
N SER A 76 -8.68 -2.17 11.56
CA SER A 76 -9.42 -2.03 12.81
C SER A 76 -9.26 -3.23 13.74
N GLU A 77 -9.18 -4.45 13.22
CA GLU A 77 -8.87 -5.65 14.00
C GLU A 77 -7.47 -5.57 14.65
N LEU A 78 -6.47 -5.05 13.93
CA LEU A 78 -5.12 -4.83 14.50
C LEU A 78 -5.15 -3.74 15.58
N ILE A 79 -5.95 -2.68 15.39
CA ILE A 79 -6.14 -1.64 16.41
C ILE A 79 -6.80 -2.23 17.66
N GLU A 80 -7.85 -3.04 17.50
CA GLU A 80 -8.49 -3.71 18.64
C GLU A 80 -7.51 -4.60 19.40
N LYS A 81 -6.74 -5.41 18.69
CA LYS A 81 -5.69 -6.24 19.30
C LYS A 81 -4.64 -5.42 20.05
N SER A 82 -4.27 -4.24 19.53
CA SER A 82 -3.33 -3.34 20.23
C SER A 82 -3.87 -2.82 21.57
N HIS A 83 -5.18 -2.82 21.76
CA HIS A 83 -5.84 -2.40 23.03
C HIS A 83 -6.14 -3.57 23.95
N THR A 84 -6.38 -4.76 23.42
CA THR A 84 -6.89 -5.92 24.18
C THR A 84 -5.85 -7.01 24.42
N GLU A 85 -4.83 -7.12 23.56
CA GLU A 85 -3.81 -8.18 23.65
C GLU A 85 -2.47 -7.61 24.15
N GLN A 86 -2.04 -8.06 25.33
CA GLN A 86 -0.77 -7.64 25.91
C GLN A 86 0.41 -8.00 24.98
N GLY A 87 1.30 -7.04 24.71
CA GLY A 87 2.48 -7.24 23.87
C GLY A 87 2.19 -7.28 22.36
N PHE A 88 0.94 -7.02 21.93
CA PHE A 88 0.63 -6.92 20.51
C PHE A 88 1.32 -5.73 19.83
N GLY A 89 1.53 -4.64 20.55
CA GLY A 89 2.19 -3.43 20.11
C GLY A 89 1.25 -2.22 19.99
N THR A 90 1.85 -1.05 19.86
CA THR A 90 1.13 0.24 19.83
C THR A 90 0.85 0.67 18.39
N PHE A 91 -0.42 0.80 18.01
CA PHE A 91 -0.83 1.30 16.70
C PHE A 91 -0.52 2.78 16.56
N ILE A 92 0.19 3.16 15.49
CA ILE A 92 0.57 4.55 15.19
C ILE A 92 -0.30 5.14 14.08
N PHE A 93 -0.33 4.49 12.93
CA PHE A 93 -1.00 4.97 11.72
C PHE A 93 -1.43 3.79 10.84
N GLY A 94 -2.56 3.95 10.14
CA GLY A 94 -3.00 2.98 9.14
C GLY A 94 -3.66 3.63 7.94
N PHE A 95 -3.50 3.00 6.76
CA PHE A 95 -4.10 3.54 5.55
C PHE A 95 -4.37 2.47 4.48
N GLU A 96 -5.24 2.85 3.56
CA GLU A 96 -5.52 2.13 2.32
C GLU A 96 -5.32 3.05 1.12
N GLU A 97 -4.93 2.50 -0.02
CA GLU A 97 -4.76 3.21 -1.30
C GLU A 97 -6.03 3.96 -1.74
N SER A 98 -7.19 3.48 -1.29
CA SER A 98 -8.52 4.03 -1.57
C SER A 98 -8.91 5.22 -0.69
N TYR A 99 -7.94 6.02 -0.26
CA TYR A 99 -8.11 7.26 0.49
C TYR A 99 -8.67 7.09 1.92
N GLY A 100 -8.46 5.93 2.52
CA GLY A 100 -8.78 5.65 3.91
C GLY A 100 -7.55 5.83 4.80
N PHE A 101 -7.65 6.65 5.86
CA PHE A 101 -6.54 6.95 6.77
C PHE A 101 -7.04 7.03 8.22
N LEU A 102 -6.19 6.59 9.16
CA LEU A 102 -6.41 6.78 10.59
C LEU A 102 -5.06 6.92 11.31
N ALA A 103 -4.92 7.95 12.14
CA ALA A 103 -3.78 8.13 13.04
C ALA A 103 -4.24 7.89 14.49
N GLY A 104 -3.47 7.07 15.22
CA GLY A 104 -3.83 6.69 16.58
C GLY A 104 -5.01 5.71 16.67
N GLY A 105 -5.16 5.10 17.85
CA GLY A 105 -6.12 4.01 18.08
C GLY A 105 -7.47 4.43 18.66
N PHE A 106 -7.88 5.70 18.53
CA PHE A 106 -9.11 6.21 19.14
C PHE A 106 -10.40 5.81 18.40
N ALA A 107 -10.29 5.44 17.12
CA ALA A 107 -11.42 4.99 16.29
C ALA A 107 -11.18 3.57 15.74
N ARG A 108 -12.23 2.95 15.20
CA ARG A 108 -12.21 1.60 14.60
C ARG A 108 -12.54 1.62 13.11
N ASP A 109 -12.48 2.78 12.51
CA ASP A 109 -12.58 2.97 11.07
C ASP A 109 -11.78 4.22 10.67
N LYS A 110 -11.55 4.39 9.38
CA LYS A 110 -10.91 5.57 8.78
C LYS A 110 -11.59 6.86 9.23
N ASP A 111 -10.79 7.86 9.56
CA ASP A 111 -11.26 9.18 9.99
C ASP A 111 -10.75 10.26 9.04
N ALA A 112 -11.66 10.76 8.20
CA ALA A 112 -11.34 11.79 7.23
C ALA A 112 -11.08 13.17 7.88
N VAL A 113 -11.68 13.44 9.03
CA VAL A 113 -11.50 14.71 9.77
C VAL A 113 -10.09 14.76 10.36
N CYS A 114 -9.70 13.69 11.07
CA CYS A 114 -8.33 13.55 11.59
C CYS A 114 -7.29 13.62 10.45
N ALA A 115 -7.53 12.92 9.35
CA ALA A 115 -6.61 12.93 8.21
C ALA A 115 -6.49 14.32 7.56
N ALA A 116 -7.59 15.07 7.47
CA ALA A 116 -7.59 16.44 6.94
C ALA A 116 -6.83 17.40 7.88
N MET A 117 -7.02 17.27 9.17
CA MET A 117 -6.28 18.03 10.19
C MET A 117 -4.77 17.77 10.08
N LEU A 118 -4.35 16.51 10.00
CA LEU A 118 -2.95 16.13 9.85
C LEU A 118 -2.35 16.63 8.53
N ALA A 119 -3.11 16.60 7.44
CA ALA A 119 -2.67 17.14 6.16
C ALA A 119 -2.46 18.67 6.22
N ALA A 120 -3.35 19.40 6.91
CA ALA A 120 -3.22 20.82 7.13
C ALA A 120 -2.00 21.15 8.03
N GLU A 121 -1.82 20.37 9.11
CA GLU A 121 -0.66 20.49 10.01
C GLU A 121 0.65 20.24 9.26
N ALA A 122 0.75 19.16 8.49
CA ALA A 122 1.91 18.87 7.65
C ALA A 122 2.17 20.00 6.64
N CYS A 123 1.12 20.57 6.03
CA CYS A 123 1.25 21.70 5.11
C CYS A 123 1.87 22.91 5.81
N VAL A 124 1.42 23.28 7.01
CA VAL A 124 1.97 24.39 7.80
C VAL A 124 3.41 24.10 8.21
N TYR A 125 3.69 22.88 8.66
CA TYR A 125 5.03 22.45 9.06
C TYR A 125 6.03 22.59 7.91
N TYR A 126 5.77 21.99 6.75
CA TYR A 126 6.67 22.09 5.60
C TYR A 126 6.77 23.53 5.06
N ARG A 127 5.68 24.27 5.08
CA ARG A 127 5.70 25.69 4.68
C ARG A 127 6.58 26.54 5.58
N SER A 128 6.65 26.28 6.89
CA SER A 128 7.55 26.96 7.82
C SER A 128 9.03 26.76 7.47
N MET A 129 9.35 25.67 6.74
CA MET A 129 10.68 25.38 6.18
C MET A 129 10.86 25.89 4.74
N GLY A 130 9.93 26.66 4.19
CA GLY A 130 9.96 27.13 2.80
C GLY A 130 9.64 26.05 1.76
N LYS A 131 9.03 24.94 2.16
CA LYS A 131 8.72 23.77 1.31
C LYS A 131 7.22 23.66 1.04
N THR A 132 6.88 23.10 -0.11
CA THR A 132 5.53 22.61 -0.42
C THR A 132 5.39 21.15 -0.02
N LEU A 133 4.17 20.61 0.00
CA LEU A 133 3.96 19.17 0.20
C LEU A 133 4.52 18.34 -0.98
N SER A 134 4.61 18.90 -2.18
CA SER A 134 5.28 18.26 -3.32
C SER A 134 6.80 18.18 -3.11
N ASP A 135 7.41 19.21 -2.54
CA ASP A 135 8.84 19.16 -2.19
C ASP A 135 9.09 18.09 -1.11
N ALA A 136 8.21 17.99 -0.11
CA ALA A 136 8.30 16.96 0.93
C ALA A 136 8.18 15.54 0.35
N LEU A 137 7.25 15.31 -0.58
CA LEU A 137 7.15 14.04 -1.29
C LEU A 137 8.42 13.71 -2.08
N GLY A 138 8.98 14.68 -2.82
CA GLY A 138 10.24 14.48 -3.55
C GLY A 138 11.41 14.14 -2.62
N GLU A 139 11.46 14.71 -1.41
CA GLU A 139 12.48 14.36 -0.40
C GLU A 139 12.29 12.92 0.13
N ILE A 140 11.03 12.51 0.36
CA ILE A 140 10.71 11.14 0.77
C ILE A 140 11.13 10.15 -0.34
N GLU A 141 10.83 10.47 -1.59
CA GLU A 141 11.19 9.65 -2.75
C GLU A 141 12.70 9.59 -2.96
N ALA A 142 13.41 10.71 -2.77
CA ALA A 142 14.87 10.73 -2.81
C ALA A 142 15.52 9.86 -1.71
N LEU A 143 14.89 9.78 -0.54
CA LEU A 143 15.36 9.00 0.61
C LEU A 143 15.00 7.52 0.51
N CYS A 144 13.78 7.20 0.07
CA CYS A 144 13.18 5.86 0.13
C CYS A 144 13.07 5.18 -1.23
N GLY A 145 13.29 5.90 -2.33
CA GLY A 145 13.03 5.46 -3.71
C GLY A 145 11.68 5.95 -4.22
N CYS A 146 11.54 6.01 -5.55
CA CYS A 146 10.29 6.36 -6.22
C CYS A 146 9.40 5.14 -6.33
N TYR A 147 8.14 5.27 -5.93
CA TYR A 147 7.11 4.21 -6.01
C TYR A 147 5.87 4.78 -6.67
N ASN A 148 5.29 4.02 -7.59
CA ASN A 148 4.00 4.38 -8.15
C ASN A 148 3.15 3.14 -8.42
N GLU A 149 1.84 3.30 -8.40
CA GLU A 149 0.88 2.21 -8.56
C GLU A 149 -0.20 2.56 -9.57
N ALA A 150 -0.66 1.53 -10.26
CA ALA A 150 -1.80 1.60 -11.17
C ALA A 150 -2.86 0.55 -10.80
N VAL A 151 -4.12 0.86 -11.07
CA VAL A 151 -5.24 -0.06 -10.86
C VAL A 151 -6.06 -0.14 -12.14
N LYS A 152 -6.22 -1.35 -12.67
CA LYS A 152 -7.18 -1.64 -13.74
C LYS A 152 -8.37 -2.44 -13.18
N SER A 153 -9.56 -2.08 -13.59
CA SER A 153 -10.79 -2.80 -13.23
C SER A 153 -11.50 -3.30 -14.49
N TYR A 154 -11.72 -4.60 -14.54
CA TYR A 154 -12.46 -5.26 -15.61
C TYR A 154 -13.84 -5.63 -15.10
N THR A 155 -14.88 -5.01 -15.64
CA THR A 155 -16.28 -5.33 -15.31
C THR A 155 -16.77 -6.39 -16.30
N LEU A 156 -17.21 -7.54 -15.78
CA LEU A 156 -17.73 -8.67 -16.55
C LEU A 156 -19.14 -8.96 -16.06
N SER A 157 -20.14 -8.39 -16.74
CA SER A 157 -21.53 -8.45 -16.30
C SER A 157 -22.14 -9.86 -16.45
N GLY A 158 -23.16 -10.12 -15.61
CA GLY A 158 -23.96 -11.34 -15.67
C GLY A 158 -23.28 -12.57 -15.05
N LYS A 159 -24.00 -13.71 -15.10
CA LYS A 159 -23.55 -14.98 -14.55
C LYS A 159 -22.26 -15.48 -15.22
N GLU A 160 -22.22 -15.39 -16.55
CA GLU A 160 -21.04 -15.75 -17.35
C GLU A 160 -19.80 -14.92 -16.94
N GLY A 161 -19.97 -13.62 -16.65
CA GLY A 161 -18.89 -12.77 -16.18
C GLY A 161 -18.31 -13.23 -14.83
N ILE A 162 -19.16 -13.65 -13.90
CA ILE A 162 -18.73 -14.20 -12.60
C ILE A 162 -17.96 -15.51 -12.81
N GLU A 163 -18.47 -16.40 -13.68
CA GLU A 163 -17.81 -17.67 -14.00
C GLU A 163 -16.43 -17.45 -14.68
N ARG A 164 -16.32 -16.48 -15.58
CA ARG A 164 -15.04 -16.08 -16.21
C ARG A 164 -14.04 -15.55 -15.20
N ILE A 165 -14.47 -14.70 -14.24
CA ILE A 165 -13.61 -14.22 -13.15
C ILE A 165 -13.12 -15.39 -12.29
N ALA A 166 -14.02 -16.31 -11.92
CA ALA A 166 -13.65 -17.48 -11.14
C ALA A 166 -12.66 -18.38 -11.89
N GLY A 167 -12.89 -18.62 -13.19
CA GLY A 167 -12.00 -19.36 -14.07
C GLY A 167 -10.61 -18.72 -14.19
N ALA A 168 -10.54 -17.41 -14.37
CA ALA A 168 -9.27 -16.67 -14.41
C ALA A 168 -8.47 -16.82 -13.10
N MET A 169 -9.13 -16.70 -11.95
CA MET A 169 -8.49 -16.89 -10.65
C MET A 169 -8.05 -18.35 -10.42
N ALA A 170 -8.78 -19.32 -10.94
CA ALA A 170 -8.38 -20.74 -10.89
C ALA A 170 -7.16 -20.98 -11.78
N ALA A 171 -7.14 -20.47 -13.00
CA ALA A 171 -6.03 -20.59 -13.93
C ALA A 171 -4.73 -19.98 -13.37
N LEU A 172 -4.79 -18.77 -12.78
CA LEU A 172 -3.63 -18.14 -12.14
C LEU A 172 -3.03 -18.96 -10.99
N ARG A 173 -3.82 -19.85 -10.37
CA ARG A 173 -3.35 -20.74 -9.30
C ARG A 173 -2.81 -22.06 -9.82
N SER A 174 -3.46 -22.65 -10.83
CA SER A 174 -3.08 -23.97 -11.37
C SER A 174 -1.92 -23.89 -12.37
N ASP A 175 -1.89 -22.82 -13.16
CA ASP A 175 -0.85 -22.54 -14.16
C ASP A 175 -0.27 -21.14 -13.88
N THR A 176 0.50 -21.08 -12.81
CA THR A 176 1.05 -19.82 -12.28
C THR A 176 2.07 -19.22 -13.24
N PRO A 177 1.84 -18.00 -13.79
CA PRO A 177 2.82 -17.32 -14.65
C PRO A 177 4.18 -17.17 -13.99
N ARG A 178 5.24 -17.40 -14.75
CA ARG A 178 6.62 -17.29 -14.29
C ARG A 178 7.29 -15.97 -14.69
N GLU A 179 6.64 -15.21 -15.55
CA GLU A 179 7.10 -13.89 -16.00
C GLU A 179 5.91 -13.01 -16.37
N PHE A 180 6.12 -11.70 -16.31
CA PHE A 180 5.23 -10.68 -16.86
C PHE A 180 6.06 -9.68 -17.64
N ALA A 181 5.70 -9.48 -18.94
CA ALA A 181 6.41 -8.59 -19.85
C ALA A 181 7.95 -8.82 -19.87
N GLY A 182 8.39 -10.07 -19.78
CA GLY A 182 9.81 -10.45 -19.77
C GLY A 182 10.53 -10.21 -18.44
N VAL A 183 9.80 -9.93 -17.35
CA VAL A 183 10.34 -9.84 -15.99
C VAL A 183 9.95 -11.08 -15.22
N ALA A 184 10.92 -11.79 -14.65
CA ALA A 184 10.69 -13.03 -13.92
C ALA A 184 9.90 -12.79 -12.63
N VAL A 185 9.10 -13.78 -12.25
CA VAL A 185 8.43 -13.82 -10.96
C VAL A 185 9.34 -14.48 -9.94
N ASP A 186 9.78 -13.74 -8.94
CA ASP A 186 10.57 -14.26 -7.82
C ASP A 186 9.69 -14.96 -6.78
N ARG A 187 8.48 -14.44 -6.56
CA ARG A 187 7.57 -14.99 -5.57
C ARG A 187 6.12 -14.89 -6.01
N PHE A 188 5.40 -15.99 -5.84
CA PHE A 188 3.94 -16.08 -5.98
C PHE A 188 3.29 -16.30 -4.62
N GLU A 189 2.17 -15.62 -4.36
CA GLU A 189 1.38 -15.78 -3.15
C GLU A 189 -0.08 -16.01 -3.47
N ASP A 190 -0.65 -17.07 -2.92
CA ASP A 190 -2.10 -17.31 -2.92
C ASP A 190 -2.66 -17.01 -1.53
N MET A 191 -3.26 -15.86 -1.38
CA MET A 191 -3.82 -15.40 -0.11
C MET A 191 -5.09 -16.14 0.31
N ARG A 192 -5.66 -16.94 -0.59
CA ARG A 192 -6.80 -17.80 -0.28
C ARG A 192 -6.35 -19.07 0.48
N SER A 193 -5.28 -19.69 0.03
CA SER A 193 -4.72 -20.87 0.69
C SER A 193 -3.75 -20.49 1.83
N GLY A 194 -3.26 -19.25 1.86
CA GLY A 194 -2.23 -18.81 2.79
C GLY A 194 -0.82 -19.28 2.42
N LYS A 195 -0.63 -19.80 1.20
CA LYS A 195 0.63 -20.35 0.72
C LYS A 195 1.33 -19.40 -0.25
N ALA A 196 2.66 -19.46 -0.24
CA ALA A 196 3.49 -18.76 -1.19
C ALA A 196 4.61 -19.69 -1.70
N MET A 197 5.04 -19.45 -2.95
CA MET A 197 6.19 -20.11 -3.54
C MET A 197 7.27 -19.05 -3.81
N ASP A 198 8.39 -19.18 -3.15
CA ASP A 198 9.62 -18.46 -3.47
C ASP A 198 10.37 -19.24 -4.55
N TYR A 199 10.41 -18.69 -5.75
CA TYR A 199 11.00 -19.37 -6.89
C TYR A 199 12.52 -19.27 -6.90
N ALA A 200 13.09 -18.20 -6.33
CA ALA A 200 14.53 -18.04 -6.22
C ALA A 200 15.12 -19.06 -5.21
N ALA A 201 14.41 -19.29 -4.11
CA ALA A 201 14.80 -20.28 -3.11
C ALA A 201 14.27 -21.69 -3.40
N GLY A 202 13.35 -21.87 -4.35
CA GLY A 202 12.69 -23.15 -4.64
C GLY A 202 11.85 -23.67 -3.48
N LYS A 203 11.30 -22.80 -2.64
CA LYS A 203 10.70 -23.17 -1.34
C LYS A 203 9.28 -22.66 -1.19
N GLU A 204 8.39 -23.53 -0.73
CA GLU A 204 7.06 -23.14 -0.25
C GLU A 204 7.18 -22.47 1.12
N THR A 205 6.46 -21.36 1.30
CA THR A 205 6.42 -20.55 2.51
C THR A 205 4.98 -20.11 2.78
N GLU A 206 4.76 -19.34 3.83
CA GLU A 206 3.47 -18.69 4.07
C GLU A 206 3.33 -17.39 3.26
N SER A 207 2.10 -17.08 2.83
CA SER A 207 1.74 -15.80 2.25
C SER A 207 1.79 -14.71 3.32
N GLU A 208 2.19 -13.50 2.94
CA GLU A 208 2.23 -12.34 3.85
C GLU A 208 0.85 -12.02 4.44
N VAL A 209 -0.21 -12.24 3.66
CA VAL A 209 -1.59 -12.01 4.06
C VAL A 209 -2.43 -13.23 3.68
N THR A 210 -3.39 -13.58 4.52
CA THR A 210 -4.31 -14.71 4.32
C THR A 210 -5.77 -14.26 4.42
N GLY A 211 -6.70 -15.15 4.06
CA GLY A 211 -8.13 -14.93 4.27
C GLY A 211 -8.82 -14.06 3.20
N MET A 212 -8.19 -13.86 2.04
CA MET A 212 -8.81 -13.15 0.92
C MET A 212 -8.63 -13.91 -0.42
N ASN A 213 -9.61 -13.79 -1.31
CA ASN A 213 -9.49 -14.35 -2.66
C ASN A 213 -8.65 -13.43 -3.55
N ALA A 214 -7.33 -13.51 -3.40
CA ALA A 214 -6.37 -12.78 -4.23
C ALA A 214 -5.12 -13.62 -4.47
N VAL A 215 -4.40 -13.28 -5.53
CA VAL A 215 -3.04 -13.76 -5.79
C VAL A 215 -2.11 -12.58 -6.01
N ARG A 216 -0.85 -12.69 -5.57
CA ARG A 216 0.17 -11.66 -5.78
C ARG A 216 1.44 -12.27 -6.36
N PHE A 217 2.04 -11.55 -7.28
CA PHE A 217 3.31 -11.85 -7.91
C PHE A 217 4.30 -10.74 -7.54
N LEU A 218 5.42 -11.10 -6.97
CA LEU A 218 6.55 -10.21 -6.76
C LEU A 218 7.57 -10.50 -7.86
N LEU A 219 7.99 -9.46 -8.57
CA LEU A 219 8.87 -9.57 -9.74
C LEU A 219 10.32 -9.27 -9.36
N SER A 220 11.25 -9.78 -10.13
CA SER A 220 12.69 -9.67 -9.90
C SER A 220 13.25 -8.24 -9.98
N ASP A 221 12.53 -7.32 -10.61
CA ASP A 221 12.84 -5.88 -10.66
C ASP A 221 12.21 -5.07 -9.50
N GLY A 222 11.56 -5.74 -8.55
CA GLY A 222 10.88 -5.13 -7.41
C GLY A 222 9.44 -4.70 -7.69
N ALA A 223 8.96 -4.77 -8.93
CA ALA A 223 7.54 -4.57 -9.24
C ALA A 223 6.68 -5.69 -8.66
N TRP A 224 5.38 -5.44 -8.55
CA TRP A 224 4.43 -6.43 -8.08
C TRP A 224 3.08 -6.31 -8.78
N ILE A 225 2.39 -7.42 -8.89
CA ILE A 225 1.06 -7.51 -9.47
C ILE A 225 0.16 -8.25 -8.49
N CYS A 226 -1.01 -7.68 -8.17
CA CYS A 226 -2.02 -8.35 -7.37
C CYS A 226 -3.35 -8.42 -8.13
N VAL A 227 -3.88 -9.62 -8.25
CA VAL A 227 -5.15 -9.89 -8.94
C VAL A 227 -6.19 -10.30 -7.90
N ARG A 228 -7.31 -9.58 -7.88
CA ARG A 228 -8.36 -9.78 -6.89
C ARG A 228 -9.75 -9.55 -7.49
N PRO A 229 -10.70 -10.50 -7.36
CA PRO A 229 -12.11 -10.24 -7.61
C PRO A 229 -12.68 -9.22 -6.61
N SER A 230 -13.61 -8.40 -7.04
CA SER A 230 -14.42 -7.59 -6.12
C SER A 230 -15.36 -8.52 -5.33
N GLY A 231 -15.54 -8.23 -4.03
CA GLY A 231 -16.48 -8.99 -3.19
C GLY A 231 -17.95 -8.62 -3.38
N THR A 232 -18.22 -7.46 -3.99
CA THR A 232 -19.57 -6.88 -4.09
C THR A 232 -20.06 -6.68 -5.52
N GLU A 233 -19.17 -6.72 -6.49
CA GLU A 233 -19.49 -6.44 -7.90
C GLU A 233 -18.80 -7.47 -8.80
N PRO A 234 -19.32 -7.76 -10.01
CA PRO A 234 -18.69 -8.67 -10.97
C PRO A 234 -17.49 -7.97 -11.64
N LYS A 235 -16.48 -7.66 -10.85
CA LYS A 235 -15.27 -6.97 -11.27
C LYS A 235 -14.02 -7.74 -10.87
N LEU A 236 -13.05 -7.81 -11.77
CA LEU A 236 -11.69 -8.23 -11.49
C LEU A 236 -10.79 -7.00 -11.41
N LYS A 237 -10.12 -6.81 -10.30
CA LYS A 237 -9.16 -5.72 -10.10
C LYS A 237 -7.74 -6.24 -10.25
N LEU A 238 -6.97 -5.52 -11.05
CA LEU A 238 -5.54 -5.72 -11.23
C LEU A 238 -4.83 -4.51 -10.62
N TYR A 239 -4.07 -4.73 -9.58
CA TYR A 239 -3.19 -3.74 -8.96
C TYR A 239 -1.77 -4.02 -9.42
N ILE A 240 -1.07 -2.99 -9.85
CA ILE A 240 0.33 -3.07 -10.29
C ILE A 240 1.09 -2.00 -9.55
N GLY A 241 2.20 -2.35 -8.94
CA GLY A 241 3.11 -1.38 -8.33
C GLY A 241 4.52 -1.59 -8.86
N ALA A 242 5.22 -0.48 -9.04
CA ALA A 242 6.61 -0.47 -9.44
C ALA A 242 7.43 0.48 -8.57
N ASN A 243 8.73 0.25 -8.48
CA ASN A 243 9.66 1.14 -7.83
C ASN A 243 10.97 1.23 -8.63
N ALA A 244 11.55 2.41 -8.66
CA ALA A 244 12.84 2.67 -9.30
C ALA A 244 13.54 3.87 -8.64
N LYS A 245 14.65 4.30 -9.22
CA LYS A 245 15.37 5.48 -8.73
C LYS A 245 14.74 6.81 -9.16
N THR A 246 14.04 6.82 -10.30
CA THR A 246 13.37 8.01 -10.85
C THR A 246 11.91 7.74 -11.14
N ASP A 247 11.09 8.79 -11.17
CA ASP A 247 9.67 8.69 -11.54
C ASP A 247 9.50 8.23 -12.99
N GLU A 248 10.36 8.67 -13.91
CA GLU A 248 10.32 8.26 -15.31
C GLU A 248 10.54 6.75 -15.46
N ASP A 249 11.48 6.16 -14.71
CA ASP A 249 11.74 4.72 -14.72
C ASP A 249 10.55 3.95 -14.16
N VAL A 250 9.92 4.45 -13.07
CA VAL A 250 8.73 3.84 -12.49
C VAL A 250 7.57 3.85 -13.47
N GLU A 251 7.32 4.98 -14.14
CA GLU A 251 6.26 5.09 -15.14
C GLU A 251 6.52 4.16 -16.34
N ALA A 252 7.77 4.05 -16.80
CA ALA A 252 8.15 3.12 -17.87
C ALA A 252 7.85 1.66 -17.48
N LEU A 253 8.19 1.25 -16.23
CA LEU A 253 7.89 -0.08 -15.71
C LEU A 253 6.39 -0.33 -15.62
N LEU A 254 5.62 0.61 -15.09
CA LEU A 254 4.16 0.49 -15.01
C LEU A 254 3.53 0.35 -16.39
N ASN A 255 3.94 1.18 -17.36
CA ASN A 255 3.43 1.12 -18.73
C ASN A 255 3.76 -0.21 -19.42
N LYS A 256 4.92 -0.80 -19.12
CA LYS A 256 5.31 -2.12 -19.63
C LYS A 256 4.46 -3.25 -19.08
N LEU A 257 4.01 -3.15 -17.81
CA LEU A 257 3.21 -4.16 -17.11
C LEU A 257 1.70 -3.99 -17.32
N MET A 258 1.25 -2.82 -17.79
CA MET A 258 -0.16 -2.52 -18.11
C MET A 258 -0.59 -2.98 -19.49
#